data_8cea82be16793737bd147da3ef0be12c
#
_entry.id   8cea82be16793737bd147da3ef0be12c
#
_cell.length_a   1.000
_cell.length_b   1.000
_cell.length_c   1.000
_cell.angle_alpha   90.00
_cell.angle_beta   90.00
_cell.angle_gamma   90.00
#
_symmetry.space_group_name_H-M   'P 1'
#
loop_
_entity.id
_entity.type
_entity.pdbx_description
1 polymer ?
#
loop_
_entity_poly.entity_id
_entity_poly.type
_entity_poly.pdbx_seq_one_letter_code
_entity_poly.pdbx_strand_id
1 'polypeptide(L)'
;YGSYIKPYTLDLTYSGEKLIGKTVSFKTEDSETGTLTLNDVIPGETSTPINGIKLYENEEKGNYTFSGTNITMGGATVKYSGSITPKAMKLAVDVKMANSSELAKSYGFGTFEMIENDGEFLYYKFKGAAYLDMIPKEGFEDGAVMMSVIGVIGGNILQILIPQLIKDIKIEDNGTIIANYSSDPIDMEKIMSLVGQENAGPEIQKLVNSRTYLPSPTGLAYWSKVNGKFLLKLNIPAIINEVIKNSQQQVDSGLINGITEAIFKTDPIRLKNLLGILNTIINNQVLGYIVNTDDTTFSALFSCIKDGIPMNITHTEDGHTYLYLDYQTFTPIINVVSGIKVDLGEIELDLSMMLGEPWKLMETVNIGLDLVPVTQ
;
A
#
# COMPACT_ATOMS: atom_id res chain seq x y z
N TYR A 1 -0.75 -21.76 -14.06
CA TYR A 1 -0.76 -20.66 -15.04
C TYR A 1 -0.38 -19.35 -14.35
N GLY A 2 0.36 -18.52 -15.03
CA GLY A 2 0.76 -17.20 -14.56
C GLY A 2 1.17 -16.30 -15.72
N SER A 3 1.11 -14.97 -15.52
CA SER A 3 1.37 -13.98 -16.56
C SER A 3 2.78 -14.10 -17.17
N TYR A 4 3.73 -14.62 -16.40
CA TYR A 4 5.14 -14.76 -16.79
C TYR A 4 5.65 -16.22 -16.78
N ILE A 5 4.76 -17.22 -16.60
CA ILE A 5 5.13 -18.64 -16.54
C ILE A 5 4.99 -19.25 -17.94
N LYS A 6 6.11 -19.71 -18.52
CA LYS A 6 6.10 -20.44 -19.79
C LYS A 6 6.28 -21.94 -19.52
N PRO A 7 5.60 -22.83 -20.25
CA PRO A 7 4.67 -22.58 -21.38
C PRO A 7 3.21 -22.28 -20.95
N TYR A 8 2.90 -22.22 -19.67
CA TYR A 8 1.55 -22.09 -19.12
C TYR A 8 1.18 -20.61 -18.93
N THR A 9 0.52 -20.03 -19.91
CA THR A 9 0.14 -18.61 -19.89
C THR A 9 -1.20 -18.38 -19.23
N LEU A 10 -1.33 -17.25 -18.54
CA LEU A 10 -2.56 -16.75 -17.91
C LEU A 10 -2.87 -15.36 -18.41
N ASP A 11 -4.06 -15.19 -18.98
CA ASP A 11 -4.68 -13.89 -19.23
C ASP A 11 -5.79 -13.70 -18.17
N LEU A 12 -5.48 -12.94 -17.12
CA LEU A 12 -6.37 -12.75 -15.98
C LEU A 12 -6.85 -11.31 -15.94
N THR A 13 -8.18 -11.16 -15.84
CA THR A 13 -8.81 -9.89 -15.52
C THR A 13 -9.51 -9.95 -14.15
N TYR A 14 -9.43 -8.86 -13.41
CA TYR A 14 -10.04 -8.67 -12.10
C TYR A 14 -10.96 -7.46 -12.17
N SER A 15 -12.26 -7.69 -12.03
CA SER A 15 -13.31 -6.66 -12.15
C SER A 15 -13.14 -5.79 -13.41
N GLY A 16 -12.83 -6.43 -14.54
CA GLY A 16 -12.66 -5.81 -15.84
C GLY A 16 -11.24 -5.35 -16.17
N GLU A 17 -10.35 -5.22 -15.20
CA GLU A 17 -8.97 -4.73 -15.39
C GLU A 17 -7.96 -5.88 -15.43
N LYS A 18 -6.90 -5.71 -16.21
CA LYS A 18 -5.86 -6.74 -16.33
C LYS A 18 -5.07 -6.87 -15.03
N LEU A 19 -5.04 -8.09 -14.46
CA LEU A 19 -4.29 -8.42 -13.25
C LEU A 19 -3.03 -9.21 -13.60
N ILE A 20 -1.87 -8.68 -13.22
CA ILE A 20 -0.55 -9.31 -13.41
C ILE A 20 0.07 -9.71 -12.07
N GLY A 21 1.09 -10.59 -12.11
CA GLY A 21 1.83 -11.03 -10.92
C GLY A 21 1.09 -12.06 -10.06
N LYS A 22 0.00 -12.64 -10.57
CA LYS A 22 -0.79 -13.67 -9.88
C LYS A 22 -0.72 -15.00 -10.63
N THR A 23 -1.01 -16.08 -9.92
CA THR A 23 -1.05 -17.42 -10.51
C THR A 23 -2.38 -18.10 -10.25
N VAL A 24 -2.72 -19.01 -11.14
CA VAL A 24 -3.94 -19.81 -11.06
C VAL A 24 -3.57 -21.26 -11.36
N SER A 25 -4.04 -22.19 -10.55
CA SER A 25 -3.95 -23.61 -10.84
C SER A 25 -5.33 -24.18 -11.15
N PHE A 26 -5.36 -25.17 -12.02
CA PHE A 26 -6.58 -25.86 -12.39
C PHE A 26 -6.33 -27.36 -12.39
N LYS A 27 -7.24 -28.12 -11.81
CA LYS A 27 -7.19 -29.59 -11.75
C LYS A 27 -8.55 -30.16 -12.14
N THR A 28 -8.53 -31.16 -13.01
CA THR A 28 -9.70 -32.00 -13.34
C THR A 28 -9.27 -33.47 -13.37
N GLU A 29 -10.16 -34.38 -13.04
CA GLU A 29 -9.94 -35.84 -13.08
C GLU A 29 -10.84 -36.53 -14.11
N ASP A 30 -11.99 -35.91 -14.41
CA ASP A 30 -13.03 -36.50 -15.27
C ASP A 30 -13.29 -35.69 -16.55
N SER A 31 -12.68 -34.50 -16.69
CA SER A 31 -12.95 -33.54 -17.76
C SER A 31 -14.38 -32.98 -17.79
N GLU A 32 -15.22 -33.31 -16.80
CA GLU A 32 -16.57 -32.79 -16.65
C GLU A 32 -16.62 -31.73 -15.57
N THR A 33 -15.82 -31.95 -14.49
CA THR A 33 -15.70 -31.03 -13.36
C THR A 33 -14.26 -30.72 -13.06
N GLY A 34 -14.02 -29.57 -12.44
CA GLY A 34 -12.67 -29.14 -12.05
C GLY A 34 -12.62 -28.31 -10.79
N THR A 35 -11.41 -28.15 -10.28
CA THR A 35 -11.07 -27.23 -9.20
C THR A 35 -10.16 -26.14 -9.73
N LEU A 36 -10.57 -24.91 -9.59
CA LEU A 36 -9.78 -23.71 -9.85
C LEU A 36 -9.23 -23.18 -8.53
N THR A 37 -7.94 -22.99 -8.42
CA THR A 37 -7.34 -22.35 -7.26
C THR A 37 -6.71 -21.02 -7.66
N LEU A 38 -7.26 -19.95 -7.10
CA LEU A 38 -6.76 -18.58 -7.29
C LEU A 38 -5.68 -18.32 -6.22
N ASN A 39 -4.43 -18.12 -6.62
CA ASN A 39 -3.34 -17.86 -5.67
C ASN A 39 -3.12 -16.34 -5.59
N ASP A 40 -3.41 -15.79 -4.40
CA ASP A 40 -3.26 -14.38 -4.09
C ASP A 40 -4.02 -13.43 -5.05
N VAL A 41 -5.13 -13.91 -5.62
CA VAL A 41 -5.99 -13.12 -6.52
C VAL A 41 -7.03 -12.33 -5.75
N ILE A 42 -7.65 -12.97 -4.74
CA ILE A 42 -8.65 -12.32 -3.90
C ILE A 42 -7.93 -11.62 -2.75
N PRO A 43 -8.13 -10.29 -2.56
CA PRO A 43 -7.49 -9.56 -1.47
C PRO A 43 -7.78 -10.21 -0.10
N GLY A 44 -6.71 -10.40 0.69
CA GLY A 44 -6.81 -11.06 2.00
C GLY A 44 -6.81 -12.59 1.98
N GLU A 45 -6.80 -13.23 0.81
CA GLU A 45 -6.75 -14.68 0.67
C GLU A 45 -5.52 -15.12 -0.12
N THR A 46 -4.62 -15.87 0.53
CA THR A 46 -3.41 -16.40 -0.14
C THR A 46 -3.73 -17.48 -1.16
N SER A 47 -4.84 -18.20 -0.94
CA SER A 47 -5.32 -19.26 -1.83
C SER A 47 -6.84 -19.41 -1.69
N THR A 48 -7.53 -19.30 -2.82
CA THR A 48 -8.99 -19.43 -2.90
C THR A 48 -9.36 -20.60 -3.80
N PRO A 49 -9.66 -21.79 -3.26
CA PRO A 49 -10.12 -22.91 -4.06
C PRO A 49 -11.60 -22.76 -4.41
N ILE A 50 -11.92 -23.00 -5.67
CA ILE A 50 -13.28 -23.06 -6.21
C ILE A 50 -13.48 -24.47 -6.76
N ASN A 51 -14.27 -25.27 -6.08
CA ASN A 51 -14.48 -26.69 -6.37
C ASN A 51 -15.74 -26.90 -7.23
N GLY A 52 -15.79 -28.02 -7.96
CA GLY A 52 -16.97 -28.47 -8.67
C GLY A 52 -17.36 -27.58 -9.85
N ILE A 53 -16.38 -26.91 -10.46
CA ILE A 53 -16.60 -26.10 -11.66
C ILE A 53 -16.97 -27.02 -12.81
N LYS A 54 -18.14 -26.79 -13.41
CA LYS A 54 -18.57 -27.53 -14.62
C LYS A 54 -17.77 -27.06 -15.82
N LEU A 55 -17.26 -28.04 -16.60
CA LEU A 55 -16.50 -27.83 -17.80
C LEU A 55 -17.39 -28.11 -19.02
N TYR A 56 -17.30 -27.24 -20.00
CA TYR A 56 -17.98 -27.39 -21.27
C TYR A 56 -16.92 -27.47 -22.37
N GLU A 57 -16.77 -28.65 -22.96
CA GLU A 57 -15.82 -28.85 -24.06
C GLU A 57 -16.25 -28.08 -25.30
N ASN A 58 -15.33 -27.42 -25.96
CA ASN A 58 -15.53 -26.72 -27.21
C ASN A 58 -15.40 -27.69 -28.37
N GLU A 59 -15.65 -27.22 -29.60
CA GLU A 59 -15.47 -27.99 -30.83
C GLU A 59 -14.04 -28.53 -30.99
N GLU A 60 -13.04 -27.82 -30.47
CA GLU A 60 -11.66 -28.30 -30.38
C GLU A 60 -11.46 -29.10 -29.12
N LYS A 61 -11.17 -30.40 -29.26
CA LYS A 61 -10.90 -31.31 -28.15
C LYS A 61 -9.81 -30.79 -27.20
N GLY A 62 -10.09 -30.85 -25.91
CA GLY A 62 -9.18 -30.41 -24.86
C GLY A 62 -9.25 -28.90 -24.58
N ASN A 63 -10.15 -28.18 -25.19
CA ASN A 63 -10.46 -26.80 -24.91
C ASN A 63 -11.80 -26.71 -24.16
N TYR A 64 -11.78 -26.14 -22.96
CA TYR A 64 -12.97 -26.06 -22.12
C TYR A 64 -13.30 -24.63 -21.79
N THR A 65 -14.59 -24.34 -21.65
CA THR A 65 -15.11 -23.12 -21.05
C THR A 65 -15.77 -23.41 -19.70
N PHE A 66 -15.79 -22.44 -18.83
CA PHE A 66 -16.41 -22.55 -17.52
C PHE A 66 -16.87 -21.20 -17.01
N SER A 67 -17.89 -21.19 -16.16
CA SER A 67 -18.35 -19.99 -15.46
C SER A 67 -19.12 -20.37 -14.20
N GLY A 68 -19.20 -19.44 -13.27
CA GLY A 68 -19.97 -19.64 -12.05
C GLY A 68 -19.85 -18.50 -11.06
N THR A 69 -20.36 -18.75 -9.87
CA THR A 69 -20.25 -17.85 -8.72
C THR A 69 -19.86 -18.66 -7.51
N ASN A 70 -18.96 -18.15 -6.71
CA ASN A 70 -18.51 -18.74 -5.46
C ASN A 70 -18.49 -17.69 -4.35
N ILE A 71 -18.69 -18.14 -3.11
CA ILE A 71 -18.44 -17.34 -1.92
C ILE A 71 -17.17 -17.89 -1.29
N THR A 72 -16.17 -17.05 -1.11
CA THR A 72 -14.88 -17.44 -0.56
C THR A 72 -14.94 -17.66 0.95
N MET A 73 -13.88 -18.21 1.54
CA MET A 73 -13.80 -18.39 3.00
C MET A 73 -13.81 -17.04 3.74
N GLY A 74 -13.27 -15.98 3.12
CA GLY A 74 -13.32 -14.61 3.64
C GLY A 74 -14.66 -13.90 3.43
N GLY A 75 -15.64 -14.58 2.80
CA GLY A 75 -16.99 -14.06 2.56
C GLY A 75 -17.11 -13.17 1.31
N ALA A 76 -16.06 -13.04 0.51
CA ALA A 76 -16.16 -12.32 -0.76
C ALA A 76 -16.97 -13.13 -1.78
N THR A 77 -17.79 -12.45 -2.56
CA THR A 77 -18.51 -13.07 -3.69
C THR A 77 -17.65 -12.93 -4.94
N VAL A 78 -17.35 -14.05 -5.59
CA VAL A 78 -16.52 -14.12 -6.80
C VAL A 78 -17.38 -14.70 -7.94
N LYS A 79 -17.65 -13.89 -8.97
CA LYS A 79 -18.15 -14.39 -10.26
C LYS A 79 -16.94 -14.65 -11.13
N TYR A 80 -16.92 -15.78 -11.78
CA TYR A 80 -15.81 -16.17 -12.65
C TYR A 80 -16.30 -16.70 -13.98
N SER A 81 -15.53 -16.46 -15.01
CA SER A 81 -15.72 -17.06 -16.34
C SER A 81 -14.37 -17.18 -17.04
N GLY A 82 -14.20 -18.23 -17.81
CA GLY A 82 -12.94 -18.43 -18.50
C GLY A 82 -12.94 -19.56 -19.49
N SER A 83 -11.78 -19.71 -20.14
CA SER A 83 -11.45 -20.83 -20.99
C SER A 83 -10.08 -21.38 -20.63
N ILE A 84 -9.94 -22.69 -20.77
CA ILE A 84 -8.70 -23.39 -20.46
C ILE A 84 -8.32 -24.32 -21.61
N THR A 85 -7.05 -24.33 -21.93
CA THR A 85 -6.37 -25.27 -22.79
C THR A 85 -5.19 -25.88 -22.04
N PRO A 86 -4.53 -26.94 -22.56
CA PRO A 86 -3.36 -27.51 -21.89
C PRO A 86 -2.22 -26.52 -21.61
N LYS A 87 -2.15 -25.37 -22.30
CA LYS A 87 -1.02 -24.43 -22.20
C LYS A 87 -1.45 -22.99 -21.87
N ALA A 88 -2.74 -22.67 -21.96
CA ALA A 88 -3.22 -21.31 -21.77
C ALA A 88 -4.53 -21.29 -21.01
N MET A 89 -4.69 -20.27 -20.17
CA MET A 89 -5.94 -19.97 -19.50
C MET A 89 -6.29 -18.51 -19.71
N LYS A 90 -7.55 -18.26 -20.03
CA LYS A 90 -8.21 -16.96 -19.95
C LYS A 90 -9.18 -16.99 -18.79
N LEU A 91 -9.09 -16.06 -17.88
CA LEU A 91 -9.93 -16.02 -16.69
C LEU A 91 -10.33 -14.59 -16.35
N ALA A 92 -11.62 -14.36 -16.25
CA ALA A 92 -12.19 -13.14 -15.70
C ALA A 92 -12.79 -13.44 -14.32
N VAL A 93 -12.46 -12.62 -13.33
CA VAL A 93 -13.08 -12.67 -12.00
C VAL A 93 -13.64 -11.30 -11.67
N ASP A 94 -14.93 -11.27 -11.27
CA ASP A 94 -15.59 -10.09 -10.72
C ASP A 94 -15.81 -10.33 -9.23
N VAL A 95 -15.28 -9.44 -8.41
CA VAL A 95 -15.23 -9.60 -6.96
C VAL A 95 -16.08 -8.56 -6.28
N LYS A 96 -16.81 -8.98 -5.23
CA LYS A 96 -17.41 -8.09 -4.24
C LYS A 96 -16.96 -8.52 -2.87
N MET A 97 -16.23 -7.65 -2.19
CA MET A 97 -15.66 -7.91 -0.88
C MET A 97 -16.75 -8.04 0.19
N ALA A 98 -16.50 -8.88 1.20
CA ALA A 98 -17.38 -8.98 2.36
C ALA A 98 -17.42 -7.61 3.09
N ASN A 99 -18.63 -7.22 3.54
CA ASN A 99 -18.84 -5.96 4.28
C ASN A 99 -18.32 -4.70 3.56
N SER A 100 -18.27 -4.74 2.23
CA SER A 100 -17.75 -3.62 1.42
C SER A 100 -18.51 -2.32 1.63
N SER A 101 -19.82 -2.38 1.93
CA SER A 101 -20.66 -1.19 2.15
C SER A 101 -20.20 -0.27 3.28
N GLU A 102 -19.44 -0.80 4.25
CA GLU A 102 -18.90 -0.03 5.36
C GLU A 102 -17.75 0.91 4.90
N LEU A 103 -16.90 0.43 4.00
CA LEU A 103 -15.63 1.06 3.63
C LEU A 103 -15.60 1.59 2.19
N ALA A 104 -16.38 1.00 1.28
CA ALA A 104 -16.38 1.34 -0.14
C ALA A 104 -17.00 2.71 -0.39
N LYS A 105 -16.16 3.73 -0.37
CA LYS A 105 -16.51 5.16 -0.55
C LYS A 105 -15.35 5.91 -1.18
N SER A 106 -15.64 7.11 -1.64
CA SER A 106 -14.60 8.10 -1.93
C SER A 106 -14.33 8.93 -0.67
N TYR A 107 -13.04 9.15 -0.39
CA TYR A 107 -12.58 9.88 0.77
C TYR A 107 -11.66 11.01 0.33
N GLY A 108 -11.93 12.21 0.83
CA GLY A 108 -10.97 13.31 0.91
C GLY A 108 -10.28 13.28 2.27
N PHE A 109 -9.62 14.38 2.60
CA PHE A 109 -8.97 14.57 3.89
C PHE A 109 -9.72 15.55 4.77
N GLY A 110 -9.46 15.50 6.07
CA GLY A 110 -9.93 16.50 7.02
C GLY A 110 -9.52 17.92 6.61
N THR A 111 -10.34 18.88 6.96
CA THR A 111 -10.06 20.29 6.68
C THR A 111 -8.80 20.73 7.42
N PHE A 112 -7.90 21.43 6.71
CA PHE A 112 -6.70 21.99 7.35
C PHE A 112 -7.07 23.04 8.38
N GLU A 113 -6.60 22.86 9.60
CA GLU A 113 -6.79 23.78 10.74
C GLU A 113 -5.47 24.02 11.45
N MET A 114 -5.31 25.22 11.98
CA MET A 114 -4.20 25.60 12.84
C MET A 114 -4.73 25.78 14.27
N ILE A 115 -4.17 25.02 15.18
CA ILE A 115 -4.55 25.05 16.60
C ILE A 115 -3.39 25.62 17.39
N GLU A 116 -3.67 26.59 18.27
CA GLU A 116 -2.68 27.06 19.24
C GLU A 116 -2.20 25.90 20.10
N ASN A 117 -0.89 25.78 20.22
CA ASN A 117 -0.26 24.76 21.01
C ASN A 117 0.33 25.41 22.26
N ASP A 118 -0.16 25.01 23.43
CA ASP A 118 0.34 25.51 24.74
C ASP A 118 1.78 25.04 25.06
N GLY A 119 2.42 24.36 24.10
CA GLY A 119 3.79 23.88 24.21
C GLY A 119 4.84 24.97 23.95
N GLU A 120 5.93 24.96 24.71
CA GLU A 120 6.99 25.96 24.68
C GLU A 120 7.75 26.05 23.33
N PHE A 121 7.63 25.07 22.41
CA PHE A 121 8.52 24.94 21.25
C PHE A 121 7.89 25.35 19.92
N LEU A 122 6.59 25.12 19.70
CA LEU A 122 5.87 25.53 18.50
C LEU A 122 4.48 26.05 18.89
N TYR A 123 4.18 27.26 18.47
CA TYR A 123 2.92 27.91 18.76
C TYR A 123 1.71 27.24 18.07
N TYR A 124 1.93 26.53 16.96
CA TYR A 124 0.82 25.96 16.19
C TYR A 124 1.02 24.47 15.92
N LYS A 125 -0.02 23.71 16.20
CA LYS A 125 -0.21 22.34 15.77
C LYS A 125 -1.20 22.35 14.59
N PHE A 126 -0.84 21.70 13.51
CA PHE A 126 -1.70 21.57 12.35
C PHE A 126 -2.54 20.30 12.46
N LYS A 127 -3.80 20.37 12.00
CA LYS A 127 -4.71 19.24 11.79
C LYS A 127 -5.19 19.25 10.35
N GLY A 128 -5.69 18.11 9.88
CA GLY A 128 -6.24 17.96 8.53
C GLY A 128 -6.04 16.54 8.00
N ALA A 129 -5.14 16.35 7.04
CA ALA A 129 -4.99 15.09 6.32
C ALA A 129 -4.35 13.93 7.12
N ALA A 130 -3.49 14.25 8.09
CA ALA A 130 -2.81 13.25 8.89
C ALA A 130 -3.51 13.02 10.23
N TYR A 131 -3.61 11.76 10.63
CA TYR A 131 -3.92 11.35 11.99
C TYR A 131 -2.63 11.00 12.72
N LEU A 132 -2.39 11.62 13.87
CA LEU A 132 -1.23 11.37 14.72
C LEU A 132 -1.66 11.37 16.18
N ASP A 133 -1.38 10.25 16.85
CA ASP A 133 -1.59 10.08 18.29
C ASP A 133 -0.35 9.41 18.89
N MET A 134 0.28 10.05 19.88
CA MET A 134 1.56 9.61 20.45
C MET A 134 1.53 9.74 21.96
N ILE A 135 1.78 8.63 22.67
CA ILE A 135 1.78 8.55 24.13
C ILE A 135 3.13 7.98 24.58
N PRO A 136 3.89 8.68 25.44
CA PRO A 136 5.13 8.17 25.99
C PRO A 136 4.90 7.06 27.03
N LYS A 137 5.93 6.24 27.27
CA LYS A 137 5.94 5.29 28.38
C LYS A 137 5.95 6.02 29.71
N GLU A 138 5.30 5.45 30.71
CA GLU A 138 5.30 5.95 32.06
C GLU A 138 6.74 6.10 32.59
N GLY A 139 7.05 7.24 33.25
CA GLY A 139 8.38 7.56 33.77
C GLY A 139 9.37 8.10 32.74
N PHE A 140 8.95 8.31 31.50
CA PHE A 140 9.76 8.89 30.41
C PHE A 140 9.19 10.22 29.89
N GLU A 141 8.32 10.86 30.68
CA GLU A 141 7.64 12.11 30.31
C GLU A 141 8.65 13.23 30.01
N ASP A 142 9.74 13.35 30.80
CA ASP A 142 10.81 14.32 30.53
C ASP A 142 11.59 14.02 29.26
N GLY A 143 11.84 12.74 28.96
CA GLY A 143 12.41 12.29 27.65
C GLY A 143 11.42 12.41 26.51
N ALA A 144 10.12 12.39 26.81
CA ALA A 144 9.02 12.53 25.87
C ALA A 144 8.82 13.98 25.40
N VAL A 145 9.38 14.98 26.06
CA VAL A 145 9.36 16.38 25.57
C VAL A 145 9.94 16.44 24.16
N MET A 146 11.06 15.75 23.91
CA MET A 146 11.64 15.67 22.57
C MET A 146 10.69 14.97 21.57
N MET A 147 10.00 13.89 22.00
CA MET A 147 9.02 13.20 21.16
C MET A 147 7.77 14.02 20.92
N SER A 148 7.32 14.80 21.90
CA SER A 148 6.22 15.74 21.70
C SER A 148 6.59 16.78 20.64
N VAL A 149 7.80 17.35 20.73
CA VAL A 149 8.31 18.31 19.73
C VAL A 149 8.42 17.64 18.34
N ILE A 150 9.03 16.46 18.26
CA ILE A 150 9.14 15.71 17.00
C ILE A 150 7.75 15.35 16.47
N GLY A 151 6.82 14.96 17.34
CA GLY A 151 5.44 14.65 16.97
C GLY A 151 4.71 15.86 16.40
N VAL A 152 4.87 17.04 17.00
CA VAL A 152 4.28 18.28 16.48
C VAL A 152 4.94 18.70 15.17
N ILE A 153 6.27 18.70 15.08
CA ILE A 153 6.98 19.03 13.83
C ILE A 153 6.64 18.01 12.73
N GLY A 154 6.77 16.72 13.01
CA GLY A 154 6.49 15.66 12.06
C GLY A 154 5.02 15.65 11.65
N GLY A 155 4.11 15.85 12.61
CA GLY A 155 2.69 16.01 12.35
C GLY A 155 2.40 17.19 11.42
N ASN A 156 2.95 18.36 11.70
CA ASN A 156 2.79 19.54 10.84
C ASN A 156 3.34 19.30 9.43
N ILE A 157 4.51 18.64 9.31
CA ILE A 157 5.05 18.25 8.01
C ILE A 157 4.09 17.33 7.27
N LEU A 158 3.54 16.30 7.93
CA LEU A 158 2.58 15.37 7.31
C LEU A 158 1.29 16.07 6.89
N GLN A 159 0.79 17.03 7.68
CA GLN A 159 -0.39 17.84 7.32
C GLN A 159 -0.18 18.69 6.06
N ILE A 160 1.05 19.11 5.79
CA ILE A 160 1.41 19.86 4.59
C ILE A 160 1.69 18.90 3.41
N LEU A 161 2.37 17.79 3.68
CA LEU A 161 2.88 16.88 2.67
C LEU A 161 1.79 16.00 2.05
N ILE A 162 0.92 15.38 2.89
CA ILE A 162 -0.09 14.42 2.42
C ILE A 162 -1.01 15.04 1.36
N PRO A 163 -1.59 16.24 1.54
CA PRO A 163 -2.46 16.83 0.51
C PRO A 163 -1.72 17.19 -0.78
N GLN A 164 -0.41 17.38 -0.73
CA GLN A 164 0.40 17.60 -1.93
C GLN A 164 0.70 16.31 -2.70
N LEU A 165 0.70 15.17 -2.03
CA LEU A 165 0.93 13.85 -2.64
C LEU A 165 -0.36 13.20 -3.11
N ILE A 166 -1.42 13.28 -2.31
CA ILE A 166 -2.70 12.60 -2.54
C ILE A 166 -3.81 13.62 -2.33
N LYS A 167 -4.72 13.72 -3.30
CA LYS A 167 -5.91 14.57 -3.23
C LYS A 167 -7.09 13.86 -2.55
N ASP A 168 -7.34 12.63 -2.98
CA ASP A 168 -8.41 11.80 -2.50
C ASP A 168 -8.12 10.32 -2.75
N ILE A 169 -8.87 9.45 -2.08
CA ILE A 169 -8.75 8.00 -2.16
C ILE A 169 -10.14 7.42 -2.41
N LYS A 170 -10.25 6.55 -3.40
CA LYS A 170 -11.46 5.75 -3.65
C LYS A 170 -11.21 4.32 -3.22
N ILE A 171 -11.97 3.86 -2.25
CA ILE A 171 -12.04 2.46 -1.82
C ILE A 171 -13.25 1.84 -2.53
N GLU A 172 -13.01 0.85 -3.38
CA GLU A 172 -14.06 0.21 -4.18
C GLU A 172 -14.56 -1.08 -3.51
N ASP A 173 -15.81 -1.47 -3.80
CA ASP A 173 -16.44 -2.65 -3.21
C ASP A 173 -15.84 -3.98 -3.71
N ASN A 174 -15.10 -3.92 -4.81
CA ASN A 174 -14.34 -5.05 -5.34
C ASN A 174 -12.97 -5.26 -4.66
N GLY A 175 -12.62 -4.45 -3.68
CA GLY A 175 -11.33 -4.52 -3.00
C GLY A 175 -10.23 -3.66 -3.61
N THR A 176 -10.48 -2.94 -4.71
CA THR A 176 -9.50 -2.03 -5.32
C THR A 176 -9.40 -0.72 -4.55
N ILE A 177 -8.20 -0.16 -4.47
CA ILE A 177 -7.95 1.20 -3.99
C ILE A 177 -7.38 2.01 -5.15
N ILE A 178 -7.95 3.18 -5.38
CA ILE A 178 -7.47 4.16 -6.35
C ILE A 178 -7.21 5.47 -5.61
N ALA A 179 -6.03 6.04 -5.78
CA ALA A 179 -5.67 7.35 -5.25
C ALA A 179 -5.52 8.36 -6.39
N ASN A 180 -6.08 9.54 -6.25
CA ASN A 180 -5.70 10.69 -7.07
C ASN A 180 -4.44 11.29 -6.47
N TYR A 181 -3.29 11.07 -7.12
CA TYR A 181 -1.98 11.43 -6.62
C TYR A 181 -1.24 12.39 -7.54
N SER A 182 -0.30 13.14 -6.97
CA SER A 182 0.60 14.00 -7.72
C SER A 182 2.03 13.43 -7.70
N SER A 183 2.67 13.44 -8.86
CA SER A 183 4.10 13.15 -9.03
C SER A 183 4.96 14.41 -9.17
N ASP A 184 4.35 15.59 -9.00
CA ASP A 184 5.08 16.84 -9.03
C ASP A 184 6.13 16.88 -7.92
N PRO A 185 7.33 17.44 -8.16
CA PRO A 185 8.38 17.51 -7.14
C PRO A 185 7.91 18.17 -5.86
N ILE A 186 8.36 17.65 -4.72
CA ILE A 186 8.10 18.22 -3.39
C ILE A 186 9.23 19.18 -3.04
N ASP A 187 8.87 20.41 -2.69
CA ASP A 187 9.78 21.41 -2.14
C ASP A 187 9.81 21.28 -0.59
N MET A 188 10.75 20.46 -0.10
CA MET A 188 10.89 20.21 1.35
C MET A 188 11.36 21.47 2.09
N GLU A 189 12.16 22.34 1.48
CA GLU A 189 12.62 23.60 2.07
C GLU A 189 11.42 24.53 2.32
N LYS A 190 10.53 24.64 1.34
CA LYS A 190 9.28 25.40 1.47
C LYS A 190 8.37 24.80 2.55
N ILE A 191 8.23 23.48 2.61
CA ILE A 191 7.44 22.81 3.66
C ILE A 191 8.02 23.15 5.04
N MET A 192 9.32 22.95 5.23
CA MET A 192 9.98 23.24 6.50
C MET A 192 9.84 24.71 6.90
N SER A 193 9.86 25.62 5.95
CA SER A 193 9.65 27.06 6.21
C SER A 193 8.24 27.41 6.69
N LEU A 194 7.24 26.56 6.42
CA LEU A 194 5.85 26.78 6.82
C LEU A 194 5.51 26.18 8.18
N VAL A 195 6.32 25.22 8.64
CA VAL A 195 6.11 24.58 9.96
C VAL A 195 6.22 25.62 11.07
N GLY A 196 5.15 25.77 11.84
CA GLY A 196 5.09 26.70 12.98
C GLY A 196 4.81 28.16 12.62
N GLN A 197 4.57 28.51 11.36
CA GLN A 197 4.19 29.87 10.97
C GLN A 197 2.71 30.15 11.23
N GLU A 198 2.39 31.29 11.81
CA GLU A 198 1.03 31.74 12.12
C GLU A 198 0.12 31.83 10.89
N ASN A 199 0.67 32.17 9.75
CA ASN A 199 -0.09 32.37 8.49
C ASN A 199 0.18 31.28 7.46
N ALA A 200 0.52 30.05 7.87
CA ALA A 200 0.86 28.96 6.98
C ALA A 200 -0.32 28.50 6.10
N GLY A 201 -1.55 28.56 6.59
CA GLY A 201 -2.73 28.01 5.92
C GLY A 201 -2.91 28.46 4.47
N PRO A 202 -2.95 29.77 4.16
CA PRO A 202 -3.07 30.25 2.77
C PRO A 202 -1.94 29.79 1.86
N GLU A 203 -0.70 29.73 2.34
CA GLU A 203 0.44 29.26 1.55
C GLU A 203 0.40 27.75 1.32
N ILE A 204 -0.03 26.97 2.32
CA ILE A 204 -0.26 25.53 2.18
C ILE A 204 -1.35 25.26 1.14
N GLN A 205 -2.47 25.98 1.22
CA GLN A 205 -3.56 25.85 0.23
C GLN A 205 -3.07 26.17 -1.19
N LYS A 206 -2.20 27.16 -1.33
CA LYS A 206 -1.61 27.53 -2.61
C LYS A 206 -0.69 26.44 -3.16
N LEU A 207 0.13 25.80 -2.28
CA LEU A 207 0.95 24.65 -2.65
C LEU A 207 0.07 23.49 -3.14
N VAL A 208 -0.99 23.15 -2.42
CA VAL A 208 -1.93 22.07 -2.80
C VAL A 208 -2.63 22.39 -4.12
N ASN A 209 -3.12 23.62 -4.29
CA ASN A 209 -3.84 24.04 -5.51
C ASN A 209 -2.94 24.12 -6.75
N SER A 210 -1.63 24.22 -6.57
CA SER A 210 -0.69 24.22 -7.69
C SER A 210 -0.37 22.84 -8.25
N ARG A 211 -0.82 21.75 -7.57
CA ARG A 211 -0.53 20.37 -7.94
C ARG A 211 -1.42 19.86 -9.06
N THR A 212 -0.85 18.99 -9.89
CA THR A 212 -1.60 18.20 -10.86
C THR A 212 -1.83 16.80 -10.32
N TYR A 213 -3.08 16.41 -10.15
CA TYR A 213 -3.42 15.08 -9.65
C TYR A 213 -3.97 14.20 -10.77
N LEU A 214 -3.52 12.96 -10.80
CA LEU A 214 -3.96 11.93 -11.73
C LEU A 214 -4.38 10.67 -10.95
N PRO A 215 -5.38 9.93 -11.43
CA PRO A 215 -5.74 8.67 -10.80
C PRO A 215 -4.59 7.66 -10.92
N SER A 216 -4.31 6.93 -9.84
CA SER A 216 -3.39 5.80 -9.91
C SER A 216 -3.92 4.73 -10.86
N PRO A 217 -3.05 4.00 -11.57
CA PRO A 217 -3.49 2.82 -12.31
C PRO A 217 -4.23 1.84 -11.39
N THR A 218 -5.26 1.20 -11.94
CA THR A 218 -5.96 0.11 -11.25
C THR A 218 -5.05 -1.10 -11.03
N GLY A 219 -5.30 -1.86 -9.99
CA GLY A 219 -4.55 -3.09 -9.73
C GLY A 219 -3.21 -2.91 -9.02
N LEU A 220 -2.87 -1.70 -8.55
CA LEU A 220 -1.66 -1.44 -7.77
C LEU A 220 -1.85 -1.67 -6.27
N ALA A 221 -3.04 -1.37 -5.75
CA ALA A 221 -3.38 -1.50 -4.34
C ALA A 221 -4.77 -2.10 -4.13
N TYR A 222 -4.87 -2.94 -3.12
CA TYR A 222 -6.10 -3.63 -2.74
C TYR A 222 -6.31 -3.55 -1.25
N TRP A 223 -7.58 -3.67 -0.83
CA TRP A 223 -7.95 -3.78 0.56
C TRP A 223 -8.73 -5.07 0.84
N SER A 224 -8.64 -5.51 2.07
CA SER A 224 -9.50 -6.55 2.63
C SER A 224 -9.68 -6.30 4.12
N LYS A 225 -10.69 -6.92 4.73
CA LYS A 225 -10.89 -6.88 6.18
C LYS A 225 -10.69 -8.29 6.73
N VAL A 226 -9.65 -8.48 7.54
CA VAL A 226 -9.31 -9.78 8.13
C VAL A 226 -9.16 -9.58 9.64
N ASN A 227 -9.88 -10.36 10.43
CA ASN A 227 -9.86 -10.29 11.91
C ASN A 227 -10.11 -8.88 12.46
N GLY A 228 -10.99 -8.11 11.81
CA GLY A 228 -11.33 -6.75 12.21
C GLY A 228 -10.34 -5.67 11.77
N LYS A 229 -9.16 -6.03 11.27
CA LYS A 229 -8.18 -5.08 10.72
C LYS A 229 -8.38 -4.89 9.22
N PHE A 230 -8.13 -3.67 8.76
CA PHE A 230 -7.99 -3.35 7.34
C PHE A 230 -6.60 -3.79 6.88
N LEU A 231 -6.55 -4.59 5.83
CA LEU A 231 -5.28 -4.96 5.18
C LEU A 231 -5.14 -4.16 3.89
N LEU A 232 -4.11 -3.34 3.81
CA LEU A 232 -3.68 -2.71 2.56
C LEU A 232 -2.67 -3.63 1.88
N LYS A 233 -3.02 -4.16 0.72
CA LYS A 233 -2.14 -5.04 -0.05
C LYS A 233 -1.67 -4.37 -1.32
N LEU A 234 -0.35 -4.30 -1.51
CA LEU A 234 0.29 -3.75 -2.69
C LEU A 234 0.61 -4.86 -3.70
N ASN A 235 0.33 -4.61 -4.96
CA ASN A 235 0.73 -5.49 -6.06
C ASN A 235 2.10 -5.08 -6.57
N ILE A 236 3.15 -5.53 -5.89
CA ILE A 236 4.53 -5.13 -6.19
C ILE A 236 4.94 -5.39 -7.65
N PRO A 237 4.62 -6.56 -8.27
CA PRO A 237 4.91 -6.76 -9.70
C PRO A 237 4.26 -5.71 -10.61
N ALA A 238 3.03 -5.31 -10.31
CA ALA A 238 2.35 -4.27 -11.09
C ALA A 238 2.97 -2.90 -10.88
N ILE A 239 3.32 -2.55 -9.63
CA ILE A 239 4.01 -1.30 -9.28
C ILE A 239 5.36 -1.22 -9.99
N ILE A 240 6.18 -2.28 -9.94
CA ILE A 240 7.47 -2.33 -10.62
C ILE A 240 7.29 -2.15 -12.13
N ASN A 241 6.29 -2.82 -12.72
CA ASN A 241 6.01 -2.69 -14.14
C ASN A 241 5.64 -1.25 -14.55
N GLU A 242 4.86 -0.55 -13.72
CA GLU A 242 4.53 0.87 -13.96
C GLU A 242 5.76 1.78 -13.82
N VAL A 243 6.60 1.57 -12.79
CA VAL A 243 7.85 2.32 -12.63
C VAL A 243 8.77 2.14 -13.84
N ILE A 244 8.91 0.90 -14.34
CA ILE A 244 9.73 0.60 -15.51
C ILE A 244 9.17 1.28 -16.77
N LYS A 245 7.87 1.20 -17.02
CA LYS A 245 7.24 1.87 -18.16
C LYS A 245 7.50 3.39 -18.14
N ASN A 246 7.42 4.01 -16.98
CA ASN A 246 7.62 5.45 -16.81
C ASN A 246 9.09 5.88 -16.88
N SER A 247 10.04 4.98 -16.55
CA SER A 247 11.47 5.26 -16.60
C SER A 247 12.09 5.22 -18.01
N GLN A 248 11.33 4.79 -19.03
CA GLN A 248 11.80 4.56 -20.39
C GLN A 248 12.99 3.58 -20.50
N GLN A 249 13.26 2.82 -19.45
CA GLN A 249 14.34 1.84 -19.41
C GLN A 249 13.84 0.45 -19.81
N GLN A 250 14.65 -0.27 -20.56
CA GLN A 250 14.38 -1.68 -20.86
C GLN A 250 14.88 -2.53 -19.69
N VAL A 251 13.95 -3.08 -18.91
CA VAL A 251 14.28 -4.04 -17.84
C VAL A 251 14.01 -5.45 -18.35
N ASP A 252 14.95 -6.36 -18.08
CA ASP A 252 14.82 -7.76 -18.46
C ASP A 252 13.57 -8.39 -17.80
N SER A 253 12.74 -9.02 -18.61
CA SER A 253 11.57 -9.76 -18.13
C SER A 253 11.94 -10.87 -17.13
N GLY A 254 13.16 -11.39 -17.18
CA GLY A 254 13.69 -12.35 -16.22
C GLY A 254 13.81 -11.78 -14.81
N LEU A 255 14.17 -10.50 -14.68
CA LEU A 255 14.24 -9.84 -13.37
C LEU A 255 12.84 -9.68 -12.77
N ILE A 256 11.84 -9.26 -13.55
CA ILE A 256 10.45 -9.14 -13.08
C ILE A 256 9.93 -10.52 -12.64
N ASN A 257 10.19 -11.56 -13.42
CA ASN A 257 9.84 -12.93 -13.07
C ASN A 257 10.52 -13.38 -11.77
N GLY A 258 11.79 -13.07 -11.59
CA GLY A 258 12.54 -13.38 -10.38
C GLY A 258 11.98 -12.71 -9.14
N ILE A 259 11.60 -11.44 -9.24
CA ILE A 259 10.95 -10.69 -8.15
C ILE A 259 9.60 -11.31 -7.81
N THR A 260 8.77 -11.56 -8.82
CA THR A 260 7.46 -12.20 -8.64
C THR A 260 7.59 -13.56 -7.95
N GLU A 261 8.52 -14.39 -8.42
CA GLU A 261 8.79 -15.71 -7.84
C GLU A 261 9.29 -15.62 -6.39
N ALA A 262 10.17 -14.66 -6.08
CA ALA A 262 10.65 -14.43 -4.72
C ALA A 262 9.52 -14.01 -3.77
N ILE A 263 8.60 -13.15 -4.20
CA ILE A 263 7.42 -12.75 -3.42
C ILE A 263 6.56 -13.98 -3.10
N PHE A 264 6.26 -14.81 -4.09
CA PHE A 264 5.41 -16.00 -3.90
C PHE A 264 6.10 -17.11 -3.08
N LYS A 265 7.40 -17.32 -3.27
CA LYS A 265 8.16 -18.34 -2.55
C LYS A 265 8.58 -17.94 -1.13
N THR A 266 8.25 -16.73 -0.71
CA THR A 266 8.50 -16.27 0.66
C THR A 266 9.98 -16.26 1.04
N ASP A 267 10.86 -15.85 0.14
CA ASP A 267 12.29 -15.68 0.40
C ASP A 267 12.64 -14.18 0.45
N PRO A 268 12.65 -13.57 1.66
CA PRO A 268 12.92 -12.14 1.81
C PRO A 268 14.34 -11.77 1.38
N ILE A 269 15.34 -12.62 1.64
CA ILE A 269 16.74 -12.34 1.28
C ILE A 269 16.92 -12.35 -0.23
N ARG A 270 16.31 -13.31 -0.91
CA ARG A 270 16.33 -13.37 -2.37
C ARG A 270 15.65 -12.15 -2.98
N LEU A 271 14.49 -11.74 -2.44
CA LEU A 271 13.79 -10.53 -2.91
C LEU A 271 14.65 -9.29 -2.68
N LYS A 272 15.27 -9.13 -1.50
CA LYS A 272 16.17 -8.02 -1.18
C LYS A 272 17.30 -7.91 -2.22
N ASN A 273 17.94 -9.04 -2.57
CA ASN A 273 19.00 -9.07 -3.57
C ASN A 273 18.48 -8.67 -4.98
N LEU A 274 17.32 -9.17 -5.39
CA LEU A 274 16.72 -8.83 -6.68
C LEU A 274 16.33 -7.35 -6.75
N LEU A 275 15.78 -6.80 -5.68
CA LEU A 275 15.47 -5.37 -5.58
C LEU A 275 16.74 -4.51 -5.57
N GLY A 276 17.84 -4.99 -4.96
CA GLY A 276 19.16 -4.38 -5.03
C GLY A 276 19.68 -4.30 -6.46
N ILE A 277 19.61 -5.41 -7.22
CA ILE A 277 19.97 -5.42 -8.64
C ILE A 277 19.08 -4.46 -9.43
N LEU A 278 17.78 -4.49 -9.21
CA LEU A 278 16.84 -3.54 -9.85
C LEU A 278 17.24 -2.10 -9.55
N ASN A 279 17.61 -1.80 -8.29
CA ASN A 279 18.00 -0.45 -7.90
C ASN A 279 19.28 0.04 -8.58
N THR A 280 20.21 -0.84 -8.96
CA THR A 280 21.37 -0.43 -9.77
C THR A 280 20.98 0.08 -11.16
N ILE A 281 19.80 -0.32 -11.66
CA ILE A 281 19.27 0.06 -12.96
C ILE A 281 18.44 1.34 -12.85
N ILE A 282 17.48 1.38 -11.91
CA ILE A 282 16.53 2.49 -11.78
C ILE A 282 17.07 3.67 -10.95
N ASN A 283 18.10 3.42 -10.14
CA ASN A 283 18.76 4.40 -9.26
C ASN A 283 17.75 5.18 -8.38
N ASN A 284 16.83 4.46 -7.75
CA ASN A 284 15.84 5.06 -6.85
C ASN A 284 16.39 5.13 -5.42
N GLN A 285 16.48 6.32 -4.85
CA GLN A 285 17.07 6.55 -3.54
C GLN A 285 16.30 5.83 -2.42
N VAL A 286 14.97 5.88 -2.44
CA VAL A 286 14.12 5.23 -1.42
C VAL A 286 14.30 3.72 -1.45
N LEU A 287 14.30 3.12 -2.66
CA LEU A 287 14.58 1.69 -2.80
C LEU A 287 15.99 1.35 -2.31
N GLY A 288 16.95 2.23 -2.52
CA GLY A 288 18.32 2.10 -2.00
C GLY A 288 18.33 1.99 -0.47
N TYR A 289 17.61 2.86 0.23
CA TYR A 289 17.52 2.78 1.69
C TYR A 289 16.87 1.46 2.15
N ILE A 290 15.79 1.03 1.51
CA ILE A 290 15.09 -0.21 1.86
C ILE A 290 16.01 -1.44 1.71
N VAL A 291 16.71 -1.57 0.59
CA VAL A 291 17.56 -2.74 0.33
C VAL A 291 18.87 -2.74 1.15
N ASN A 292 19.26 -1.60 1.68
CA ASN A 292 20.45 -1.46 2.55
C ASN A 292 20.14 -1.65 4.05
N THR A 293 18.88 -1.83 4.45
CA THR A 293 18.54 -2.16 5.84
C THR A 293 19.05 -3.52 6.25
N ASP A 294 19.11 -3.80 7.56
CA ASP A 294 19.38 -5.14 8.06
C ASP A 294 18.32 -6.16 7.63
N ASP A 295 18.66 -7.44 7.69
CA ASP A 295 17.78 -8.50 7.20
C ASP A 295 16.49 -8.66 8.04
N THR A 296 16.52 -8.29 9.32
CA THR A 296 15.34 -8.35 10.20
C THR A 296 14.33 -7.28 9.81
N THR A 297 14.78 -6.04 9.67
CA THR A 297 13.97 -4.93 9.20
C THR A 297 13.40 -5.19 7.80
N PHE A 298 14.25 -5.67 6.88
CA PHE A 298 13.79 -6.02 5.53
C PHE A 298 12.73 -7.13 5.56
N SER A 299 12.93 -8.18 6.38
CA SER A 299 11.97 -9.28 6.49
C SER A 299 10.62 -8.82 7.06
N ALA A 300 10.62 -7.89 8.02
CA ALA A 300 9.39 -7.31 8.56
C ALA A 300 8.65 -6.50 7.50
N LEU A 301 9.35 -5.65 6.73
CA LEU A 301 8.77 -4.93 5.59
C LEU A 301 8.24 -5.89 4.51
N PHE A 302 9.00 -6.97 4.25
CA PHE A 302 8.58 -7.99 3.28
C PHE A 302 7.29 -8.70 3.72
N SER A 303 7.12 -8.99 5.01
CA SER A 303 5.86 -9.55 5.52
C SER A 303 4.68 -8.59 5.26
N CYS A 304 4.87 -7.29 5.46
CA CYS A 304 3.84 -6.30 5.09
C CYS A 304 3.51 -6.32 3.59
N ILE A 305 4.52 -6.48 2.74
CA ILE A 305 4.32 -6.59 1.28
C ILE A 305 3.56 -7.87 0.92
N LYS A 306 3.95 -9.00 1.51
CA LYS A 306 3.38 -10.31 1.20
C LYS A 306 1.98 -10.49 1.75
N ASP A 307 1.82 -10.21 3.04
CA ASP A 307 0.60 -10.53 3.79
C ASP A 307 -0.38 -9.34 3.81
N GLY A 308 0.09 -8.17 3.41
CA GLY A 308 -0.61 -6.90 3.49
C GLY A 308 -0.22 -6.11 4.75
N ILE A 309 -0.34 -4.79 4.67
CA ILE A 309 -0.07 -3.87 5.76
C ILE A 309 -1.31 -3.81 6.66
N PRO A 310 -1.24 -4.30 7.91
CA PRO A 310 -2.39 -4.27 8.80
C PRO A 310 -2.57 -2.85 9.35
N MET A 311 -3.69 -2.24 9.00
CA MET A 311 -4.05 -0.90 9.47
C MET A 311 -5.24 -0.99 10.41
N ASN A 312 -5.27 -0.11 11.40
CA ASN A 312 -6.41 0.07 12.26
C ASN A 312 -7.36 1.09 11.65
N ILE A 313 -8.66 0.91 11.91
CA ILE A 313 -9.71 1.85 11.50
C ILE A 313 -10.44 2.31 12.74
N THR A 314 -10.68 3.61 12.84
CA THR A 314 -11.56 4.21 13.84
C THR A 314 -12.50 5.19 13.16
N HIS A 315 -13.80 5.02 13.37
CA HIS A 315 -14.81 5.98 12.92
C HIS A 315 -15.15 6.89 14.09
N THR A 316 -15.18 8.18 13.83
CA THR A 316 -15.54 9.18 14.83
C THR A 316 -17.02 9.59 14.70
N GLU A 317 -17.58 10.19 15.74
CA GLU A 317 -18.98 10.62 15.75
C GLU A 317 -19.26 11.79 14.78
N ASP A 318 -18.24 12.59 14.48
CA ASP A 318 -18.26 13.71 13.53
C ASP A 318 -18.04 13.28 12.06
N GLY A 319 -17.93 11.96 11.82
CA GLY A 319 -17.92 11.37 10.48
C GLY A 319 -16.54 11.19 9.87
N HIS A 320 -15.46 11.44 10.61
CA HIS A 320 -14.11 11.15 10.19
C HIS A 320 -13.82 9.63 10.26
N THR A 321 -12.89 9.18 9.46
CA THR A 321 -12.37 7.80 9.48
C THR A 321 -10.86 7.86 9.55
N TYR A 322 -10.32 7.47 10.70
CA TYR A 322 -8.88 7.35 10.88
C TYR A 322 -8.42 5.98 10.39
N LEU A 323 -7.50 5.98 9.43
CA LEU A 323 -6.85 4.78 8.91
C LEU A 323 -5.36 4.87 9.23
N TYR A 324 -4.87 4.06 10.18
CA TYR A 324 -3.57 4.27 10.77
C TYR A 324 -2.79 2.99 11.07
N LEU A 325 -1.48 3.12 11.11
CA LEU A 325 -0.53 2.12 11.57
C LEU A 325 -0.24 2.33 13.05
N ASP A 326 -0.22 1.25 13.82
CA ASP A 326 0.20 1.27 15.22
C ASP A 326 1.73 1.24 15.35
N TYR A 327 2.22 1.43 16.59
CA TYR A 327 3.63 1.43 16.94
C TYR A 327 4.40 0.24 16.35
N GLN A 328 3.84 -0.98 16.47
CA GLN A 328 4.52 -2.20 16.01
C GLN A 328 4.64 -2.26 14.50
N THR A 329 3.56 -1.93 13.82
CA THR A 329 3.49 -1.96 12.34
C THR A 329 4.35 -0.85 11.73
N PHE A 330 4.48 0.30 12.41
CA PHE A 330 5.26 1.42 11.90
C PHE A 330 6.76 1.32 12.22
N THR A 331 7.15 0.56 13.25
CA THR A 331 8.57 0.42 13.68
C THR A 331 9.54 0.03 12.56
N PRO A 332 9.26 -0.94 11.66
CA PRO A 332 10.17 -1.24 10.54
C PRO A 332 10.39 -0.05 9.60
N ILE A 333 9.39 0.80 9.42
CA ILE A 333 9.50 2.02 8.62
C ILE A 333 10.44 3.02 9.31
N ILE A 334 10.28 3.20 10.62
CA ILE A 334 11.19 4.05 11.41
C ILE A 334 12.63 3.53 11.34
N ASN A 335 12.85 2.23 11.38
CA ASN A 335 14.19 1.66 11.26
C ASN A 335 14.84 2.00 9.90
N VAL A 336 14.07 2.00 8.81
CA VAL A 336 14.57 2.45 7.49
C VAL A 336 14.91 3.94 7.52
N VAL A 337 13.97 4.76 7.99
CA VAL A 337 14.10 6.23 8.01
C VAL A 337 15.23 6.66 8.93
N SER A 338 15.39 6.01 10.09
CA SER A 338 16.49 6.27 11.02
C SER A 338 17.88 5.99 10.42
N GLY A 339 17.97 5.12 9.41
CA GLY A 339 19.22 4.87 8.70
C GLY A 339 19.57 5.96 7.67
N ILE A 340 18.69 6.93 7.45
CA ILE A 340 18.90 8.00 6.47
C ILE A 340 19.72 9.11 7.10
N LYS A 341 20.78 9.52 6.39
CA LYS A 341 21.54 10.72 6.69
C LYS A 341 21.11 11.82 5.74
N VAL A 342 20.69 12.95 6.29
CA VAL A 342 20.26 14.10 5.51
C VAL A 342 21.39 15.12 5.50
N ASP A 343 21.95 15.39 4.33
CA ASP A 343 22.94 16.43 4.12
C ASP A 343 22.21 17.78 3.90
N LEU A 344 22.37 18.69 4.85
CA LEU A 344 21.85 20.06 4.78
C LEU A 344 22.95 21.07 4.42
N GLY A 345 24.03 20.60 3.80
CA GLY A 345 25.18 21.39 3.35
C GLY A 345 26.27 21.45 4.40
N GLU A 346 26.17 22.28 5.42
CA GLU A 346 27.17 22.37 6.50
C GLU A 346 26.92 21.38 7.65
N ILE A 347 25.75 20.75 7.69
CA ILE A 347 25.30 19.86 8.77
C ILE A 347 24.79 18.55 8.16
N GLU A 348 25.39 17.43 8.56
CA GLU A 348 24.81 16.11 8.34
C GLU A 348 23.85 15.78 9.49
N LEU A 349 22.55 15.63 9.18
CA LEU A 349 21.53 15.27 10.15
C LEU A 349 21.42 13.75 10.23
N ASP A 350 21.74 13.19 11.41
CA ASP A 350 21.58 11.76 11.69
C ASP A 350 20.17 11.50 12.25
N LEU A 351 19.28 10.96 11.44
CA LEU A 351 17.90 10.68 11.83
C LEU A 351 17.78 9.54 12.86
N SER A 352 18.84 8.75 13.08
CA SER A 352 18.82 7.69 14.09
C SER A 352 18.72 8.27 15.53
N MET A 353 19.43 9.36 15.77
CA MET A 353 19.38 10.05 17.07
C MET A 353 18.08 10.83 17.26
N MET A 354 17.50 11.33 16.18
CA MET A 354 16.27 12.13 16.24
C MET A 354 15.00 11.28 16.30
N LEU A 355 14.98 10.14 15.62
CA LEU A 355 13.80 9.29 15.51
C LEU A 355 13.99 7.95 16.24
N GLY A 356 15.10 7.27 16.03
CA GLY A 356 15.30 5.90 16.48
C GLY A 356 15.33 5.74 17.99
N GLU A 357 16.10 6.58 18.70
CA GLU A 357 16.16 6.51 20.18
C GLU A 357 14.88 7.04 20.83
N PRO A 358 14.34 8.22 20.46
CA PRO A 358 13.08 8.69 21.03
C PRO A 358 11.90 7.76 20.73
N TRP A 359 11.87 7.08 19.59
CA TRP A 359 10.84 6.09 19.25
C TRP A 359 10.70 5.00 20.31
N LYS A 360 11.81 4.53 20.87
CA LYS A 360 11.83 3.49 21.90
C LYS A 360 11.19 3.91 23.23
N LEU A 361 11.04 5.21 23.46
CA LEU A 361 10.42 5.79 24.67
C LEU A 361 8.89 5.88 24.56
N MET A 362 8.32 5.56 23.39
CA MET A 362 6.88 5.62 23.20
C MET A 362 6.20 4.30 23.58
N GLU A 363 5.05 4.41 24.25
CA GLU A 363 4.14 3.29 24.51
C GLU A 363 3.18 3.11 23.36
N THR A 364 2.58 4.22 22.90
CA THR A 364 1.63 4.24 21.79
C THR A 364 2.08 5.22 20.73
N VAL A 365 2.06 4.78 19.50
CA VAL A 365 2.18 5.65 18.34
C VAL A 365 1.19 5.16 17.30
N ASN A 366 0.28 6.03 16.90
CA ASN A 366 -0.67 5.83 15.83
C ASN A 366 -0.44 6.90 14.76
N ILE A 367 -0.06 6.48 13.56
CA ILE A 367 0.24 7.40 12.45
C ILE A 367 -0.55 6.95 11.23
N GLY A 368 -1.30 7.86 10.62
CA GLY A 368 -2.13 7.53 9.47
C GLY A 368 -2.80 8.71 8.82
N LEU A 369 -3.93 8.42 8.20
CA LEU A 369 -4.74 9.38 7.44
C LEU A 369 -6.01 9.71 8.21
N ASP A 370 -6.39 10.98 8.17
CA ASP A 370 -7.70 11.46 8.57
C ASP A 370 -8.56 11.62 7.31
N LEU A 371 -9.45 10.66 7.11
CA LEU A 371 -10.28 10.51 5.93
C LEU A 371 -11.71 11.00 6.19
N VAL A 372 -12.22 11.82 5.30
CA VAL A 372 -13.60 12.31 5.34
C VAL A 372 -14.33 11.82 4.10
N PRO A 373 -15.48 11.11 4.24
CA PRO A 373 -16.25 10.68 3.08
C PRO A 373 -16.68 11.87 2.22
N VAL A 374 -16.43 11.76 0.92
CA VAL A 374 -16.89 12.76 -0.05
C VAL A 374 -18.29 12.35 -0.49
N THR A 375 -19.31 13.16 -0.17
CA THR A 375 -20.65 13.02 -0.77
C THR A 375 -20.56 13.38 -2.24
N GLN A 376 -20.91 12.44 -3.10
CA GLN A 376 -21.05 12.68 -4.55
C GLN A 376 -22.24 13.60 -4.85
#